data_f85a1c91875baa9a0adcd610bea333e4
#
_entry.id   f85a1c91875baa9a0adcd610bea333e4
#
_cell.length_a   1.000
_cell.length_b   1.000
_cell.length_c   1.000
_cell.angle_alpha   90.00
_cell.angle_beta   90.00
_cell.angle_gamma   90.00
#
_symmetry.space_group_name_H-M   'P 1'
#
loop_
_entity.id
_entity.type
_entity.pdbx_description
1 polymer ?
#
loop_
_entity_poly.entity_id
_entity_poly.type
_entity_poly.pdbx_seq_one_letter_code
_entity_poly.pdbx_strand_id
1 'polypeptide(L)'
;YLEIRRPMEGGVISDYRSIEQLMKLLLADACRSMLFKPEVALCIPSTVTAVERRAAEKAAMKAGARRIYLIEEPVAAALGMGLDISKPVGNLLVDIGGGTTDASVLSMNAVVTKNSCKVAGNALNMAIQRHLRNRRDLFVGEPTAEQVKKEIGCAIDPDPERKLEVKGHHLVSGLPGSAVVTQFEIWKAMEEELEEIAACIHG
;
A
#
# COMPACT_ATOMS: atom_id res chain seq x y z
N TYR A 1 23.21 -15.57 3.80
CA TYR A 1 21.95 -15.38 3.05
C TYR A 1 21.17 -14.26 3.72
N LEU A 2 20.75 -13.26 2.94
CA LEU A 2 19.82 -12.21 3.40
C LEU A 2 18.39 -12.73 3.18
N GLU A 3 17.60 -12.80 4.26
CA GLU A 3 16.18 -13.14 4.21
C GLU A 3 15.37 -11.84 4.31
N ILE A 4 14.57 -11.54 3.28
CA ILE A 4 13.64 -10.40 3.31
C ILE A 4 12.34 -10.86 3.97
N ARG A 5 11.98 -10.25 5.10
CA ARG A 5 10.71 -10.51 5.79
C ARG A 5 9.79 -9.30 5.67
N ARG A 6 8.54 -9.56 5.33
CA ARG A 6 7.47 -8.55 5.33
C ARG A 6 6.57 -8.83 6.54
N PRO A 7 6.68 -8.04 7.62
CA PRO A 7 5.94 -8.30 8.86
C PRO A 7 4.47 -7.88 8.79
N MET A 8 4.05 -7.23 7.71
CA MET A 8 2.67 -6.80 7.48
C MET A 8 2.18 -7.34 6.14
N GLU A 9 0.93 -7.78 6.12
CA GLU A 9 0.24 -8.27 4.92
C GLU A 9 -1.21 -7.78 4.93
N GLY A 10 -1.66 -7.17 3.82
CA GLY A 10 -3.01 -6.63 3.71
C GLY A 10 -3.39 -5.63 4.80
N GLY A 11 -2.42 -4.77 5.23
CA GLY A 11 -2.64 -3.76 6.26
C GLY A 11 -2.61 -4.27 7.71
N VAL A 12 -2.42 -5.59 7.94
CA VAL A 12 -2.40 -6.19 9.27
C VAL A 12 -1.06 -6.84 9.60
N ILE A 13 -0.76 -6.96 10.90
CA ILE A 13 0.47 -7.60 11.38
C ILE A 13 0.39 -9.11 11.17
N SER A 14 1.26 -9.65 10.31
CA SER A 14 1.40 -11.09 10.06
C SER A 14 2.52 -11.73 10.90
N ASP A 15 3.59 -11.00 11.20
CA ASP A 15 4.70 -11.43 12.05
C ASP A 15 4.96 -10.45 13.19
N TYR A 16 4.51 -10.84 14.38
CA TYR A 16 4.59 -10.03 15.59
C TYR A 16 6.02 -9.75 16.05
N ARG A 17 6.93 -10.71 15.89
CA ARG A 17 8.32 -10.57 16.32
C ARG A 17 9.07 -9.59 15.43
N SER A 18 8.87 -9.73 14.13
CA SER A 18 9.51 -8.86 13.15
C SER A 18 8.99 -7.42 13.25
N ILE A 19 7.68 -7.21 13.49
CA ILE A 19 7.14 -5.84 13.68
C ILE A 19 7.65 -5.19 14.97
N GLU A 20 7.77 -5.95 16.07
CA GLU A 20 8.35 -5.43 17.32
C GLU A 20 9.80 -4.98 17.12
N GLN A 21 10.61 -5.76 16.41
CA GLN A 21 12.00 -5.41 16.09
C GLN A 21 12.07 -4.19 15.17
N LEU A 22 11.23 -4.13 14.13
CA LEU A 22 11.15 -2.99 13.22
C LEU A 22 10.79 -1.71 13.99
N MET A 23 9.77 -1.75 14.83
CA MET A 23 9.37 -0.61 15.66
C MET A 23 10.50 -0.16 16.61
N LYS A 24 11.25 -1.10 17.21
CA LYS A 24 12.42 -0.76 18.03
C LYS A 24 13.48 0.00 17.24
N LEU A 25 13.78 -0.45 16.03
CA LEU A 25 14.75 0.20 15.15
C LEU A 25 14.28 1.60 14.74
N LEU A 26 13.01 1.74 14.33
CA LEU A 26 12.43 3.03 13.96
C LEU A 26 12.40 4.01 15.12
N LEU A 27 12.04 3.56 16.34
CA LEU A 27 12.05 4.42 17.53
C LEU A 27 13.48 4.81 17.93
N ALA A 28 14.45 3.91 17.79
CA ALA A 28 15.85 4.21 18.07
C ALA A 28 16.44 5.23 17.08
N ASP A 29 16.05 5.15 15.81
CA ASP A 29 16.47 6.08 14.77
C ASP A 29 15.82 7.46 14.93
N ALA A 30 14.52 7.50 15.22
CA ALA A 30 13.77 8.74 15.43
C ALA A 30 14.14 9.46 16.74
N CYS A 31 14.50 8.71 17.79
CA CYS A 31 14.83 9.23 19.13
C CYS A 31 16.34 9.21 19.33
N ARG A 32 17.02 10.34 19.12
CA ARG A 32 18.48 10.48 19.32
C ARG A 32 18.99 10.10 20.71
N SER A 33 18.11 10.05 21.71
CA SER A 33 18.44 9.66 23.10
C SER A 33 17.26 8.87 23.69
N MET A 34 17.53 7.64 24.12
CA MET A 34 16.56 6.77 24.79
C MET A 34 16.46 7.03 26.32
N LEU A 35 17.02 8.13 26.82
CA LEU A 35 16.92 8.51 28.24
C LEU A 35 15.47 8.72 28.68
N PHE A 36 14.63 9.18 27.77
CA PHE A 36 13.18 9.31 27.99
C PHE A 36 12.42 8.50 26.95
N LYS A 37 11.54 7.62 27.43
CA LYS A 37 10.67 6.86 26.55
C LYS A 37 9.72 7.79 25.80
N PRO A 38 9.61 7.72 24.47
CA PRO A 38 8.77 8.61 23.67
C PRO A 38 7.27 8.32 23.86
N GLU A 39 6.47 9.34 23.60
CA GLU A 39 5.06 9.18 23.27
C GLU A 39 4.95 8.96 21.77
N VAL A 40 4.13 8.02 21.35
CA VAL A 40 4.02 7.58 19.95
C VAL A 40 2.60 7.73 19.46
N ALA A 41 2.40 8.45 18.36
CA ALA A 41 1.18 8.39 17.57
C ALA A 41 1.34 7.27 16.54
N LEU A 42 0.42 6.33 16.55
CA LEU A 42 0.40 5.18 15.64
C LEU A 42 -0.86 5.20 14.82
N CYS A 43 -0.72 5.32 13.50
CA CYS A 43 -1.84 5.22 12.58
C CYS A 43 -2.24 3.76 12.42
N ILE A 44 -3.54 3.51 12.39
CA ILE A 44 -4.13 2.19 12.18
C ILE A 44 -5.24 2.29 11.12
N PRO A 45 -5.40 1.27 10.26
CA PRO A 45 -6.53 1.21 9.35
C PRO A 45 -7.86 1.29 10.10
N SER A 46 -8.85 1.95 9.53
CA SER A 46 -10.17 2.06 10.15
C SER A 46 -10.89 0.72 10.31
N THR A 47 -10.48 -0.30 9.53
CA THR A 47 -11.09 -1.64 9.46
C THR A 47 -10.51 -2.62 10.46
N VAL A 48 -9.49 -2.25 11.25
CA VAL A 48 -8.84 -3.15 12.22
C VAL A 48 -9.78 -3.59 13.34
N THR A 49 -9.67 -4.85 13.70
CA THR A 49 -10.39 -5.44 14.83
C THR A 49 -9.84 -4.93 16.19
N ALA A 50 -10.62 -5.08 17.25
CA ALA A 50 -10.16 -4.75 18.60
C ALA A 50 -8.94 -5.57 19.04
N VAL A 51 -8.77 -6.78 18.51
CA VAL A 51 -7.62 -7.65 18.78
C VAL A 51 -6.36 -7.10 18.11
N GLU A 52 -6.45 -6.74 16.83
CA GLU A 52 -5.35 -6.14 16.06
C GLU A 52 -4.93 -4.79 16.64
N ARG A 53 -5.90 -3.96 17.04
CA ARG A 53 -5.64 -2.69 17.74
C ARG A 53 -4.80 -2.90 18.99
N ARG A 54 -5.20 -3.83 19.88
CA ARG A 54 -4.44 -4.17 21.09
C ARG A 54 -3.07 -4.77 20.77
N ALA A 55 -3.01 -5.47 19.65
CA ALA A 55 -1.78 -6.07 19.17
C ALA A 55 -0.76 -4.99 18.78
N ALA A 56 -1.17 -3.99 18.00
CA ALA A 56 -0.34 -2.85 17.61
C ALA A 56 0.12 -2.04 18.82
N GLU A 57 -0.78 -1.74 19.76
CA GLU A 57 -0.43 -1.08 21.04
C GLU A 57 0.65 -1.85 21.82
N LYS A 58 0.47 -3.17 21.98
CA LYS A 58 1.44 -4.00 22.71
C LYS A 58 2.80 -4.04 22.00
N ALA A 59 2.83 -4.10 20.69
CA ALA A 59 4.07 -4.07 19.91
C ALA A 59 4.83 -2.76 20.13
N ALA A 60 4.15 -1.62 20.04
CA ALA A 60 4.74 -0.31 20.26
C ALA A 60 5.21 -0.09 21.71
N MET A 61 4.43 -0.55 22.71
CA MET A 61 4.86 -0.51 24.13
C MET A 61 6.12 -1.34 24.36
N LYS A 62 6.18 -2.55 23.81
CA LYS A 62 7.37 -3.42 23.92
C LYS A 62 8.57 -2.85 23.15
N ALA A 63 8.33 -2.10 22.07
CA ALA A 63 9.37 -1.39 21.35
C ALA A 63 9.99 -0.24 22.13
N GLY A 64 9.37 0.22 23.24
CA GLY A 64 9.91 1.23 24.13
C GLY A 64 9.09 2.51 24.26
N ALA A 65 7.89 2.58 23.67
CA ALA A 65 7.00 3.71 23.84
C ALA A 65 6.53 3.85 25.31
N ARG A 66 6.39 5.10 25.79
CA ARG A 66 5.81 5.41 27.11
C ARG A 66 4.29 5.47 27.05
N ARG A 67 3.78 6.08 25.99
CA ARG A 67 2.34 6.26 25.74
C ARG A 67 2.08 6.11 24.24
N ILE A 68 0.92 5.57 23.90
CA ILE A 68 0.51 5.38 22.51
C ILE A 68 -0.81 6.08 22.29
N TYR A 69 -0.89 6.83 21.21
CA TYR A 69 -2.11 7.42 20.69
C TYR A 69 -2.43 6.72 19.37
N LEU A 70 -3.53 6.01 19.32
CA LEU A 70 -4.02 5.40 18.08
C LEU A 70 -4.85 6.42 17.32
N ILE A 71 -4.50 6.63 16.06
CA ILE A 71 -5.19 7.54 15.14
C ILE A 71 -5.65 6.70 13.95
N GLU A 72 -6.89 6.87 13.52
CA GLU A 72 -7.36 6.23 12.28
C GLU A 72 -6.67 6.85 11.07
N GLU A 73 -6.17 6.00 10.17
CA GLU A 73 -5.39 6.44 8.98
C GLU A 73 -6.09 7.54 8.17
N PRO A 74 -7.41 7.46 7.85
CA PRO A 74 -8.06 8.52 7.08
C PRO A 74 -8.12 9.86 7.82
N VAL A 75 -8.19 9.86 9.15
CA VAL A 75 -8.13 11.10 9.95
C VAL A 75 -6.73 11.70 9.88
N ALA A 76 -5.70 10.87 10.03
CA ALA A 76 -4.31 11.32 9.92
C ALA A 76 -3.99 11.85 8.52
N ALA A 77 -4.46 11.17 7.47
CA ALA A 77 -4.28 11.58 6.09
C ALA A 77 -4.98 12.92 5.79
N ALA A 78 -6.22 13.09 6.25
CA ALA A 78 -6.96 14.35 6.10
C ALA A 78 -6.23 15.53 6.77
N LEU A 79 -5.72 15.33 7.98
CA LEU A 79 -4.92 16.32 8.69
C LEU A 79 -3.62 16.65 7.96
N GLY A 80 -2.94 15.62 7.43
CA GLY A 80 -1.71 15.80 6.65
C GLY A 80 -1.92 16.58 5.35
N MET A 81 -3.08 16.44 4.72
CA MET A 81 -3.49 17.22 3.55
C MET A 81 -4.00 18.63 3.89
N GLY A 82 -4.13 18.99 5.17
CA GLY A 82 -4.67 20.26 5.61
C GLY A 82 -6.19 20.39 5.41
N LEU A 83 -6.93 19.28 5.31
CA LEU A 83 -8.38 19.30 5.20
C LEU A 83 -9.02 19.67 6.55
N ASP A 84 -9.91 20.64 6.53
CA ASP A 84 -10.72 21.01 7.71
C ASP A 84 -11.93 20.07 7.81
N ILE A 85 -11.72 18.95 8.50
CA ILE A 85 -12.77 17.95 8.75
C ILE A 85 -13.64 18.27 9.97
N SER A 86 -13.45 19.41 10.64
CA SER A 86 -14.23 19.83 11.82
C SER A 86 -15.65 20.24 11.48
N LYS A 87 -15.89 20.64 10.25
CA LYS A 87 -17.19 21.13 9.77
C LYS A 87 -18.17 19.98 9.48
N PRO A 88 -19.49 20.24 9.53
CA PRO A 88 -20.51 19.27 9.16
C PRO A 88 -20.65 19.13 7.62
N VAL A 89 -19.54 18.90 6.95
CA VAL A 89 -19.44 18.68 5.51
C VAL A 89 -18.72 17.36 5.28
N GLY A 90 -19.26 16.50 4.42
CA GLY A 90 -18.62 15.23 4.06
C GLY A 90 -17.40 15.46 3.16
N ASN A 91 -16.26 14.95 3.57
CA ASN A 91 -15.05 14.92 2.77
C ASN A 91 -14.74 13.47 2.43
N LEU A 92 -14.79 13.09 1.14
CA LEU A 92 -14.36 11.79 0.68
C LEU A 92 -12.83 11.77 0.61
N LEU A 93 -12.24 10.80 1.29
CA LEU A 93 -10.82 10.49 1.23
C LEU A 93 -10.64 9.08 0.70
N VAL A 94 -9.80 8.92 -0.30
CA VAL A 94 -9.43 7.62 -0.87
C VAL A 94 -7.93 7.43 -0.66
N ASP A 95 -7.58 6.36 0.04
CA ASP A 95 -6.20 5.94 0.26
C ASP A 95 -5.95 4.63 -0.48
N ILE A 96 -5.07 4.68 -1.48
CA ILE A 96 -4.68 3.51 -2.28
C ILE A 96 -3.24 3.18 -1.92
N GLY A 97 -3.10 2.21 -1.01
CA GLY A 97 -1.81 1.76 -0.53
C GLY A 97 -1.16 0.69 -1.41
N GLY A 98 -0.28 -0.11 -0.79
CA GLY A 98 0.30 -1.29 -1.45
C GLY A 98 -0.67 -2.48 -1.46
N GLY A 99 -1.31 -2.76 -0.32
CA GLY A 99 -2.14 -3.96 -0.12
C GLY A 99 -3.64 -3.70 0.01
N THR A 100 -4.05 -2.49 0.35
CA THR A 100 -5.46 -2.12 0.56
C THR A 100 -5.79 -0.79 -0.13
N THR A 101 -7.04 -0.67 -0.54
CA THR A 101 -7.68 0.59 -0.91
C THR A 101 -8.78 0.87 0.10
N ASP A 102 -8.71 2.04 0.73
CA ASP A 102 -9.62 2.48 1.76
C ASP A 102 -10.31 3.77 1.33
N ALA A 103 -11.64 3.74 1.18
CA ALA A 103 -12.47 4.90 0.92
C ALA A 103 -13.22 5.29 2.20
N SER A 104 -13.12 6.54 2.63
CA SER A 104 -13.72 7.01 3.88
C SER A 104 -14.35 8.39 3.69
N VAL A 105 -15.53 8.58 4.24
CA VAL A 105 -16.16 9.91 4.35
C VAL A 105 -15.91 10.43 5.76
N LEU A 106 -15.30 11.59 5.84
CA LEU A 106 -14.94 12.29 7.08
C LEU A 106 -15.82 13.51 7.28
N SER A 107 -16.33 13.70 8.48
CA SER A 107 -17.07 14.89 8.91
C SER A 107 -16.99 15.02 10.43
N MET A 108 -16.99 16.25 10.95
CA MET A 108 -17.00 16.55 12.38
C MET A 108 -15.87 15.82 13.16
N ASN A 109 -14.67 15.78 12.59
CA ASN A 109 -13.48 15.12 13.11
C ASN A 109 -13.59 13.59 13.28
N ALA A 110 -14.51 12.94 12.57
CA ALA A 110 -14.73 11.51 12.66
C ALA A 110 -14.94 10.87 11.28
N VAL A 111 -14.70 9.55 11.22
CA VAL A 111 -15.08 8.71 10.07
C VAL A 111 -16.58 8.42 10.17
N VAL A 112 -17.35 8.87 9.17
CA VAL A 112 -18.81 8.70 9.10
C VAL A 112 -19.17 7.38 8.44
N THR A 113 -18.54 7.10 7.32
CA THR A 113 -18.65 5.82 6.61
C THR A 113 -17.33 5.45 5.97
N LYS A 114 -17.15 4.18 5.73
CA LYS A 114 -15.93 3.63 5.13
C LYS A 114 -16.21 2.39 4.33
N ASN A 115 -15.44 2.18 3.29
CA ASN A 115 -15.36 0.93 2.53
C ASN A 115 -13.90 0.59 2.29
N SER A 116 -13.57 -0.69 2.18
CA SER A 116 -12.19 -1.16 2.00
C SER A 116 -12.16 -2.42 1.15
N CYS A 117 -11.20 -2.51 0.25
CA CYS A 117 -10.90 -3.74 -0.48
C CYS A 117 -9.41 -4.09 -0.39
N LYS A 118 -9.08 -5.37 -0.64
CA LYS A 118 -7.70 -5.88 -0.62
C LYS A 118 -7.03 -5.84 -1.99
N VAL A 119 -7.43 -4.89 -2.83
CA VAL A 119 -6.85 -4.62 -4.14
C VAL A 119 -6.27 -3.22 -4.14
N ALA A 120 -4.97 -3.13 -4.45
CA ALA A 120 -4.21 -1.89 -4.47
C ALA A 120 -2.92 -2.06 -5.29
N GLY A 121 -1.90 -1.25 -5.03
CA GLY A 121 -0.67 -1.18 -5.81
C GLY A 121 0.04 -2.51 -6.08
N ASN A 122 0.01 -3.46 -5.13
CA ASN A 122 0.64 -4.77 -5.29
C ASN A 122 -0.17 -5.69 -6.22
N ALA A 123 -1.50 -5.61 -6.18
CA ALA A 123 -2.35 -6.35 -7.10
C ALA A 123 -2.11 -5.90 -8.57
N LEU A 124 -2.00 -4.60 -8.79
CA LEU A 124 -1.63 -4.02 -10.09
C LEU A 124 -0.25 -4.51 -10.56
N ASN A 125 0.75 -4.58 -9.66
CA ASN A 125 2.07 -5.14 -9.99
C ASN A 125 1.96 -6.61 -10.40
N MET A 126 1.19 -7.41 -9.66
CA MET A 126 0.98 -8.83 -9.97
C MET A 126 0.25 -9.03 -11.31
N ALA A 127 -0.71 -8.17 -11.64
CA ALA A 127 -1.40 -8.19 -12.93
C ALA A 127 -0.41 -7.96 -14.08
N ILE A 128 0.48 -6.97 -13.95
CA ILE A 128 1.55 -6.69 -14.93
C ILE A 128 2.50 -7.88 -15.06
N GLN A 129 2.96 -8.46 -13.94
CA GLN A 129 3.83 -9.64 -13.96
C GLN A 129 3.15 -10.82 -14.68
N ARG A 130 1.88 -11.09 -14.36
CA ARG A 130 1.06 -12.13 -14.99
C ARG A 130 0.92 -11.92 -16.49
N HIS A 131 0.68 -10.66 -16.92
CA HIS A 131 0.58 -10.29 -18.33
C HIS A 131 1.89 -10.53 -19.09
N LEU A 132 3.01 -10.00 -18.56
CA LEU A 132 4.33 -10.15 -19.18
C LEU A 132 4.74 -11.63 -19.27
N ARG A 133 4.47 -12.41 -18.24
CA ARG A 133 4.73 -13.85 -18.22
C ARG A 133 3.93 -14.60 -19.28
N ASN A 134 2.62 -14.31 -19.39
CA ASN A 134 1.71 -15.11 -20.19
C ASN A 134 1.66 -14.67 -21.66
N ARG A 135 1.95 -13.40 -21.95
CA ARG A 135 1.84 -12.82 -23.31
C ARG A 135 3.18 -12.55 -23.97
N ARG A 136 4.24 -12.46 -23.18
CA ARG A 136 5.59 -12.11 -23.65
C ARG A 136 6.66 -13.12 -23.28
N ASP A 137 6.29 -14.22 -22.60
CA ASP A 137 7.22 -15.20 -22.04
C ASP A 137 8.36 -14.57 -21.25
N LEU A 138 8.07 -13.41 -20.60
CA LEU A 138 9.06 -12.61 -19.88
C LEU A 138 8.75 -12.61 -18.40
N PHE A 139 9.64 -13.20 -17.61
CA PHE A 139 9.57 -13.11 -16.15
C PHE A 139 10.24 -11.83 -15.67
N VAL A 140 9.51 -11.05 -14.86
CA VAL A 140 10.00 -9.84 -14.19
C VAL A 140 9.73 -9.91 -12.70
N GLY A 141 10.65 -9.38 -11.90
CA GLY A 141 10.46 -9.23 -10.46
C GLY A 141 9.45 -8.12 -10.11
N GLU A 142 9.00 -8.11 -8.86
CA GLU A 142 8.06 -7.08 -8.34
C GLU A 142 8.58 -5.64 -8.54
N PRO A 143 9.89 -5.32 -8.28
CA PRO A 143 10.39 -3.96 -8.49
C PRO A 143 10.30 -3.51 -9.96
N THR A 144 10.54 -4.43 -10.91
CA THR A 144 10.42 -4.13 -12.33
C THR A 144 8.96 -3.89 -12.73
N ALA A 145 8.03 -4.71 -12.24
CA ALA A 145 6.60 -4.53 -12.49
C ALA A 145 6.09 -3.20 -11.90
N GLU A 146 6.54 -2.83 -10.72
CA GLU A 146 6.22 -1.54 -10.11
C GLU A 146 6.77 -0.37 -10.94
N GLN A 147 7.98 -0.50 -11.47
CA GLN A 147 8.54 0.50 -12.38
C GLN A 147 7.72 0.63 -13.66
N VAL A 148 7.33 -0.49 -14.30
CA VAL A 148 6.45 -0.48 -15.48
C VAL A 148 5.13 0.23 -15.17
N LYS A 149 4.50 -0.08 -14.03
CA LYS A 149 3.28 0.60 -13.57
C LYS A 149 3.47 2.11 -13.45
N LYS A 150 4.56 2.57 -12.83
CA LYS A 150 4.85 3.99 -12.63
C LYS A 150 5.17 4.74 -13.92
N GLU A 151 5.86 4.09 -14.86
CA GLU A 151 6.33 4.74 -16.08
C GLU A 151 5.27 4.79 -17.18
N ILE A 152 4.49 3.70 -17.34
CA ILE A 152 3.57 3.55 -18.46
C ILE A 152 2.13 3.18 -18.06
N GLY A 153 1.88 2.89 -16.77
CA GLY A 153 0.52 2.60 -16.26
C GLY A 153 -0.39 3.81 -16.40
N CYS A 154 -1.66 3.56 -16.66
CA CYS A 154 -2.73 4.57 -16.59
C CYS A 154 -4.03 3.90 -16.15
N ALA A 155 -4.99 4.68 -15.68
CA ALA A 155 -6.30 4.18 -15.29
C ALA A 155 -7.38 4.48 -16.35
N ILE A 156 -7.21 5.51 -17.15
CA ILE A 156 -8.18 6.00 -18.13
C ILE A 156 -7.43 6.44 -19.38
N ASP A 157 -8.06 6.25 -20.55
CA ASP A 157 -7.60 6.75 -21.87
C ASP A 157 -6.13 6.41 -22.19
N PRO A 158 -5.78 5.11 -22.28
CA PRO A 158 -4.41 4.71 -22.59
C PRO A 158 -3.99 5.16 -23.99
N ASP A 159 -2.81 5.79 -24.06
CA ASP A 159 -2.17 6.15 -25.33
C ASP A 159 -1.56 4.89 -25.99
N PRO A 160 -2.08 4.43 -27.14
CA PRO A 160 -1.58 3.22 -27.79
C PRO A 160 -0.17 3.39 -28.39
N GLU A 161 0.26 4.62 -28.62
CA GLU A 161 1.59 4.90 -29.18
C GLU A 161 2.69 4.96 -28.13
N ARG A 162 2.32 5.13 -26.84
CA ARG A 162 3.27 5.15 -25.73
C ARG A 162 3.78 3.74 -25.45
N LYS A 163 5.10 3.56 -25.57
CA LYS A 163 5.79 2.26 -25.46
C LYS A 163 6.89 2.31 -24.41
N LEU A 164 7.16 1.15 -23.83
CA LEU A 164 8.24 0.94 -22.88
C LEU A 164 8.94 -0.37 -23.18
N GLU A 165 10.27 -0.38 -23.21
CA GLU A 165 11.06 -1.60 -23.23
C GLU A 165 11.25 -2.12 -21.80
N VAL A 166 10.79 -3.35 -21.56
CA VAL A 166 10.88 -4.01 -20.26
C VAL A 166 11.90 -5.14 -20.36
N LYS A 167 12.88 -5.13 -19.45
CA LYS A 167 13.92 -6.17 -19.36
C LYS A 167 13.54 -7.19 -18.31
N GLY A 168 13.82 -8.47 -18.58
CA GLY A 168 13.51 -9.57 -17.70
C GLY A 168 14.24 -10.85 -18.09
N HIS A 169 13.73 -11.97 -17.59
CA HIS A 169 14.23 -13.30 -17.89
C HIS A 169 13.27 -14.00 -18.87
N HIS A 170 13.74 -14.34 -20.05
CA HIS A 170 12.90 -14.99 -21.07
C HIS A 170 12.70 -16.46 -20.70
N LEU A 171 11.45 -16.86 -20.50
CA LEU A 171 11.11 -18.18 -19.92
C LEU A 171 11.44 -19.37 -20.81
N VAL A 172 11.38 -19.18 -22.14
CA VAL A 172 11.65 -20.27 -23.09
C VAL A 172 13.14 -20.50 -23.29
N SER A 173 13.93 -19.41 -23.43
CA SER A 173 15.39 -19.53 -23.65
C SER A 173 16.21 -19.65 -22.38
N GLY A 174 15.64 -19.26 -21.23
CA GLY A 174 16.37 -19.18 -19.97
C GLY A 174 17.44 -18.07 -19.91
N LEU A 175 17.42 -17.12 -20.84
CA LEU A 175 18.42 -16.06 -20.97
C LEU A 175 17.79 -14.68 -20.61
N PRO A 176 18.61 -13.67 -20.27
CA PRO A 176 18.14 -12.30 -20.21
C PRO A 176 17.52 -11.89 -21.56
N GLY A 177 16.38 -11.19 -21.49
CA GLY A 177 15.65 -10.73 -22.66
C GLY A 177 14.92 -9.43 -22.39
N SER A 178 14.31 -8.87 -23.44
CA SER A 178 13.44 -7.69 -23.33
C SER A 178 12.19 -7.84 -24.19
N ALA A 179 11.14 -7.12 -23.80
CA ALA A 179 9.91 -7.00 -24.60
C ALA A 179 9.46 -5.54 -24.62
N VAL A 180 8.96 -5.09 -25.76
CA VAL A 180 8.33 -3.78 -25.85
C VAL A 180 6.83 -3.95 -25.58
N VAL A 181 6.31 -3.17 -24.62
CA VAL A 181 4.90 -3.13 -24.25
C VAL A 181 4.32 -1.75 -24.51
N THR A 182 3.03 -1.68 -24.79
CA THR A 182 2.31 -0.42 -24.93
C THR A 182 1.57 -0.04 -23.66
N GLN A 183 1.25 1.23 -23.49
CA GLN A 183 0.41 1.70 -22.38
C GLN A 183 -0.96 1.02 -22.39
N PHE A 184 -1.54 0.80 -23.58
CA PHE A 184 -2.80 0.08 -23.75
C PHE A 184 -2.72 -1.37 -23.22
N GLU A 185 -1.62 -2.09 -23.53
CA GLU A 185 -1.42 -3.45 -22.99
C GLU A 185 -1.37 -3.47 -21.47
N ILE A 186 -0.63 -2.53 -20.88
CA ILE A 186 -0.48 -2.46 -19.41
C ILE A 186 -1.78 -2.04 -18.75
N TRP A 187 -2.51 -1.07 -19.32
CA TRP A 187 -3.85 -0.72 -18.88
C TRP A 187 -4.80 -1.92 -18.90
N LYS A 188 -4.84 -2.65 -20.03
CA LYS A 188 -5.68 -3.84 -20.17
C LYS A 188 -5.29 -4.97 -19.19
N ALA A 189 -4.01 -5.07 -18.85
CA ALA A 189 -3.54 -6.03 -17.86
C ALA A 189 -4.03 -5.70 -16.45
N MET A 190 -4.24 -4.43 -16.13
CA MET A 190 -4.65 -3.94 -14.81
C MET A 190 -6.17 -3.69 -14.69
N GLU A 191 -6.93 -3.84 -15.76
CA GLU A 191 -8.34 -3.42 -15.86
C GLU A 191 -9.21 -4.01 -14.75
N GLU A 192 -9.10 -5.31 -14.47
CA GLU A 192 -9.88 -6.01 -13.44
C GLU A 192 -9.62 -5.42 -12.05
N GLU A 193 -8.36 -5.20 -11.71
CA GLU A 193 -7.95 -4.62 -10.43
C GLU A 193 -8.38 -3.14 -10.32
N LEU A 194 -8.34 -2.39 -11.41
CA LEU A 194 -8.80 -1.00 -11.45
C LEU A 194 -10.32 -0.90 -11.27
N GLU A 195 -11.09 -1.81 -11.88
CA GLU A 195 -12.54 -1.89 -11.68
C GLU A 195 -12.91 -2.23 -10.24
N GLU A 196 -12.16 -3.13 -9.59
CA GLU A 196 -12.39 -3.49 -8.19
C GLU A 196 -12.08 -2.31 -7.24
N ILE A 197 -11.02 -1.54 -7.51
CA ILE A 197 -10.71 -0.29 -6.80
C ILE A 197 -11.85 0.72 -6.99
N ALA A 198 -12.33 0.91 -8.22
CA ALA A 198 -13.43 1.83 -8.51
C ALA A 198 -14.72 1.40 -7.80
N ALA A 199 -15.04 0.11 -7.80
CA ALA A 199 -16.20 -0.42 -7.09
C ALA A 199 -16.10 -0.19 -5.56
N CYS A 200 -14.90 -0.32 -4.99
CA CYS A 200 -14.65 -0.03 -3.58
C CYS A 200 -14.95 1.45 -3.22
N ILE A 201 -14.68 2.37 -4.14
CA ILE A 201 -14.93 3.82 -3.93
C ILE A 201 -16.42 4.14 -4.04
N HIS A 202 -17.16 3.42 -4.88
CA HIS A 202 -18.60 3.64 -5.11
C HIS A 202 -19.52 3.01 -4.06
N GLY A 203 -19.08 2.00 -3.35
CA GLY A 203 -19.84 1.27 -2.30
C GLY A 203 -19.77 1.91 -0.96
#